data_42af0b78e2d0ceb27708b64001433875
#
_entry.id   42af0b78e2d0ceb27708b64001433875
#
_cell.length_a   1.000
_cell.length_b   1.000
_cell.length_c   1.000
_cell.angle_alpha   90.00
_cell.angle_beta   90.00
_cell.angle_gamma   90.00
#
_symmetry.space_group_name_H-M   'P 1'
#
loop_
_entity.id
_entity.type
_entity.pdbx_description
1 polymer ?
#
loop_
_entity_poly.entity_id
_entity_poly.type
_entity_poly.pdbx_seq_one_letter_code
_entity_poly.pdbx_strand_id
1 'polypeptide(L)'
;TAIAAIAQAKLAVHSCEQFLNGLPIVPPEKEFFSRKENFRNQEKPEYAGKFKHQLREEMPVLDPKDRMNFTEVELGYESEAVAKNETARCLECGCGAVYTCDLKKHATEYNANQMHYAGSFKEYKTDFSHPYIEIDNNKCILCGRCIRICKEVVGAEALGFVNRGFETFVAPAMGMSPKDTKCESCGMCVSTCPTGAMSENKLFKPGPVKTESFKTICNYCSVGCELEIQHRGGFVYGVKGSKGQVNQG
;
A
#
# COMPACT_ATOMS: atom_id res chain seq x y z
N THR A 1 -11.40 16.02 21.09
CA THR A 1 -10.52 16.86 20.27
C THR A 1 -11.31 17.54 19.15
N ALA A 2 -10.82 18.67 18.60
CA ALA A 2 -11.46 19.37 17.50
C ALA A 2 -11.68 18.44 16.28
N ILE A 3 -10.70 17.60 15.96
CA ILE A 3 -10.79 16.62 14.87
C ILE A 3 -11.92 15.61 15.11
N ALA A 4 -12.10 15.13 16.36
CA ALA A 4 -13.19 14.22 16.70
C ALA A 4 -14.57 14.89 16.56
N ALA A 5 -14.69 16.15 16.96
CA ALA A 5 -15.91 16.93 16.80
C ALA A 5 -16.27 17.14 15.31
N ILE A 6 -15.30 17.46 14.47
CA ILE A 6 -15.50 17.60 13.02
C ILE A 6 -15.92 16.25 12.40
N ALA A 7 -15.31 15.14 12.80
CA ALA A 7 -15.69 13.81 12.32
C ALA A 7 -17.14 13.46 12.70
N GLN A 8 -17.56 13.73 13.93
CA GLN A 8 -18.95 13.53 14.38
C GLN A 8 -19.93 14.43 13.64
N ALA A 9 -19.58 15.71 13.42
CA ALA A 9 -20.41 16.63 12.66
C ALA A 9 -20.64 16.15 11.22
N LYS A 10 -19.61 15.62 10.55
CA LYS A 10 -19.76 15.03 9.20
C LYS A 10 -20.71 13.84 9.18
N LEU A 11 -20.65 12.97 10.19
CA LEU A 11 -21.60 11.85 10.32
C LEU A 11 -23.02 12.33 10.53
N ALA A 12 -23.22 13.33 11.40
CA ALA A 12 -24.54 13.93 11.64
C ALA A 12 -25.12 14.56 10.37
N VAL A 13 -24.33 15.33 9.62
CA VAL A 13 -24.75 15.93 8.33
C VAL A 13 -25.17 14.85 7.35
N HIS A 14 -24.40 13.77 7.20
CA HIS A 14 -24.73 12.65 6.32
C HIS A 14 -26.09 12.01 6.68
N SER A 15 -26.32 11.78 7.98
CA SER A 15 -27.60 11.24 8.45
C SER A 15 -28.78 12.20 8.22
N CYS A 16 -28.58 13.50 8.44
CA CYS A 16 -29.61 14.52 8.16
C CYS A 16 -29.92 14.59 6.65
N GLU A 17 -28.92 14.53 5.80
CA GLU A 17 -29.10 14.54 4.34
C GLU A 17 -29.92 13.32 3.88
N GLN A 18 -29.62 12.13 4.40
CA GLN A 18 -30.40 10.93 4.10
C GLN A 18 -31.86 11.08 4.56
N PHE A 19 -32.08 11.58 5.77
CA PHE A 19 -33.41 11.80 6.32
C PHE A 19 -34.23 12.77 5.47
N LEU A 20 -33.64 13.92 5.09
CA LEU A 20 -34.31 14.95 4.30
C LEU A 20 -34.65 14.47 2.86
N ASN A 21 -33.86 13.53 2.34
CA ASN A 21 -34.12 12.93 1.02
C ASN A 21 -34.99 11.66 1.10
N GLY A 22 -35.56 11.32 2.25
CA GLY A 22 -36.40 10.12 2.44
C GLY A 22 -35.65 8.80 2.26
N LEU A 23 -34.32 8.82 2.39
CA LEU A 23 -33.47 7.64 2.28
C LEU A 23 -33.33 6.94 3.65
N PRO A 24 -33.08 5.63 3.68
CA PRO A 24 -32.73 4.93 4.91
C PRO A 24 -31.49 5.56 5.57
N ILE A 25 -31.53 5.79 6.88
CA ILE A 25 -30.38 6.32 7.63
C ILE A 25 -29.40 5.16 7.85
N VAL A 26 -28.32 5.15 7.07
CA VAL A 26 -27.22 4.20 7.19
C VAL A 26 -25.91 4.94 7.40
N PRO A 27 -25.00 4.42 8.24
CA PRO A 27 -23.70 5.05 8.41
C PRO A 27 -22.94 5.01 7.07
N PRO A 28 -22.05 5.99 6.80
CA PRO A 28 -21.19 5.95 5.63
C PRO A 28 -20.33 4.70 5.68
N GLU A 29 -20.10 4.09 4.52
CA GLU A 29 -19.26 2.93 4.41
C GLU A 29 -17.84 3.26 4.90
N LYS A 30 -17.39 2.49 5.89
CA LYS A 30 -16.08 2.68 6.49
C LYS A 30 -15.08 1.77 5.80
N GLU A 31 -14.17 2.37 5.06
CA GLU A 31 -13.11 1.63 4.40
C GLU A 31 -12.27 0.83 5.42
N PHE A 32 -12.07 -0.47 5.14
CA PHE A 32 -11.25 -1.32 5.98
C PHE A 32 -9.82 -0.79 6.06
N PHE A 33 -9.30 -0.71 7.27
CA PHE A 33 -7.94 -0.28 7.55
C PHE A 33 -7.28 -1.23 8.53
N SER A 34 -6.12 -1.76 8.17
CA SER A 34 -5.28 -2.58 9.03
C SER A 34 -3.91 -1.96 9.22
N ARG A 35 -3.33 -2.12 10.40
CA ARG A 35 -1.99 -1.65 10.74
C ARG A 35 -1.30 -2.67 11.62
N LYS A 36 0.03 -2.63 11.67
CA LYS A 36 0.80 -3.36 12.69
C LYS A 36 0.41 -2.88 14.09
N GLU A 37 0.34 -3.80 15.05
CA GLU A 37 -0.07 -3.52 16.42
C GLU A 37 0.81 -2.44 17.06
N ASN A 38 2.12 -2.57 16.94
CA ASN A 38 3.12 -1.63 17.45
C ASN A 38 3.55 -0.57 16.41
N PHE A 39 2.64 -0.08 15.59
CA PHE A 39 2.97 0.86 14.51
C PHE A 39 3.75 2.10 14.97
N ARG A 40 3.56 2.56 16.20
CA ARG A 40 4.28 3.73 16.76
C ARG A 40 5.71 3.41 17.22
N ASN A 41 6.01 2.15 17.47
CA ASN A 41 7.28 1.67 18.01
C ASN A 41 7.96 0.73 17.02
N GLN A 42 8.14 1.20 15.77
CA GLN A 42 8.85 0.44 14.74
C GLN A 42 10.30 0.21 15.19
N GLU A 43 10.76 -1.03 15.16
CA GLU A 43 12.12 -1.35 15.52
C GLU A 43 13.11 -0.98 14.39
N LYS A 44 14.22 -0.35 14.78
CA LYS A 44 15.28 0.05 13.84
C LYS A 44 15.76 -1.07 12.90
N PRO A 45 15.91 -2.33 13.34
CA PRO A 45 16.37 -3.43 12.49
C PRO A 45 15.48 -3.69 11.27
N GLU A 46 14.19 -3.39 11.33
CA GLU A 46 13.26 -3.64 10.21
C GLU A 46 13.60 -2.80 8.97
N TYR A 47 14.16 -1.62 9.17
CA TYR A 47 14.49 -0.66 8.11
C TYR A 47 16.00 -0.46 7.94
N ALA A 48 16.82 -1.15 8.75
CA ALA A 48 18.27 -1.02 8.70
C ALA A 48 18.82 -1.42 7.33
N GLY A 49 19.66 -0.57 6.76
CA GLY A 49 20.27 -0.76 5.45
C GLY A 49 19.45 -0.33 4.26
N LYS A 50 18.13 -0.13 4.41
CA LYS A 50 17.27 0.40 3.32
C LYS A 50 17.27 1.93 3.25
N PHE A 51 17.26 2.58 4.41
CA PHE A 51 17.17 4.04 4.51
C PHE A 51 18.39 4.62 5.21
N LYS A 52 18.90 5.75 4.69
CA LYS A 52 20.00 6.50 5.31
C LYS A 52 19.46 7.24 6.54
N HIS A 53 20.18 7.17 7.66
CA HIS A 53 19.85 7.98 8.82
C HIS A 53 20.05 9.46 8.51
N GLN A 54 19.03 10.27 8.77
CA GLN A 54 19.02 11.71 8.57
C GLN A 54 18.29 12.40 9.73
N LEU A 55 18.79 13.52 10.18
CA LEU A 55 18.12 14.34 11.18
C LEU A 55 16.88 15.00 10.58
N ARG A 56 15.94 15.35 11.46
CA ARG A 56 14.74 16.07 11.08
C ARG A 56 15.09 17.49 10.67
N GLU A 57 14.53 17.96 9.57
CA GLU A 57 14.52 19.36 9.20
C GLU A 57 13.42 20.10 10.00
N GLU A 58 13.78 21.20 10.62
CA GLU A 58 12.83 22.01 11.39
C GLU A 58 12.17 23.05 10.49
N MET A 59 10.86 23.12 10.57
CA MET A 59 10.08 24.13 9.86
C MET A 59 10.02 25.41 10.69
N PRO A 60 10.32 26.59 10.11
CA PRO A 60 10.16 27.85 10.81
C PRO A 60 8.71 28.06 11.30
N VAL A 61 8.57 28.64 12.47
CA VAL A 61 7.27 28.93 13.08
C VAL A 61 7.16 30.37 13.47
N LEU A 62 5.94 30.92 13.48
CA LEU A 62 5.67 32.28 13.99
C LEU A 62 6.05 32.42 15.47
N ASP A 63 6.59 33.57 15.84
CA ASP A 63 6.79 33.91 17.26
C ASP A 63 5.43 33.78 18.02
N PRO A 64 5.41 33.27 19.24
CA PRO A 64 4.18 33.19 20.04
C PRO A 64 3.40 34.50 20.17
N LYS A 65 4.06 35.63 20.10
CA LYS A 65 3.44 36.97 20.17
C LYS A 65 2.59 37.26 18.92
N ASP A 66 2.96 36.70 17.78
CA ASP A 66 2.33 36.93 16.48
C ASP A 66 1.21 35.93 16.14
N ARG A 67 0.91 35.00 17.06
CA ARG A 67 -0.10 33.92 16.89
C ARG A 67 -1.53 34.30 17.27
N MET A 68 -1.82 35.59 17.44
CA MET A 68 -3.14 36.10 17.86
C MET A 68 -4.08 36.38 16.68
N ASN A 69 -3.88 35.72 15.56
CA ASN A 69 -4.67 35.84 14.32
C ASN A 69 -4.91 34.45 13.71
N PHE A 70 -5.54 34.39 12.53
CA PHE A 70 -5.78 33.15 11.77
C PHE A 70 -4.67 32.83 10.76
N THR A 71 -3.52 33.47 10.87
CA THR A 71 -2.35 33.16 10.02
C THR A 71 -1.77 31.80 10.42
N GLU A 72 -1.35 31.01 9.42
CA GLU A 72 -0.70 29.71 9.65
C GLU A 72 0.54 29.88 10.55
N VAL A 73 0.64 29.09 11.59
CA VAL A 73 1.75 29.15 12.56
C VAL A 73 3.03 28.57 11.98
N GLU A 74 2.91 27.49 11.19
CA GLU A 74 4.03 26.86 10.52
C GLU A 74 4.24 27.54 9.16
N LEU A 75 5.42 28.14 8.95
CA LEU A 75 5.71 28.97 7.78
C LEU A 75 6.12 28.18 6.54
N GLY A 76 6.19 26.86 6.65
CA GLY A 76 6.70 26.02 5.58
C GLY A 76 8.23 25.92 5.59
N TYR A 77 8.78 25.06 4.74
CA TYR A 77 10.24 24.97 4.58
C TYR A 77 10.77 26.14 3.78
N GLU A 78 11.96 26.62 4.14
CA GLU A 78 12.60 27.78 3.52
C GLU A 78 12.90 27.59 2.03
N SER A 79 13.08 26.33 1.60
CA SER A 79 13.34 26.00 0.20
C SER A 79 12.85 24.59 -0.15
N GLU A 80 12.68 24.35 -1.45
CA GLU A 80 12.39 23.02 -1.99
C GLU A 80 13.45 21.97 -1.63
N ALA A 81 14.72 22.39 -1.51
CA ALA A 81 15.81 21.49 -1.13
C ALA A 81 15.63 20.99 0.31
N VAL A 82 15.28 21.85 1.26
CA VAL A 82 15.00 21.50 2.66
C VAL A 82 13.78 20.57 2.74
N ALA A 83 12.71 20.88 2.00
CA ALA A 83 11.53 20.03 1.93
C ALA A 83 11.86 18.63 1.35
N LYS A 84 12.70 18.54 0.33
CA LYS A 84 13.18 17.27 -0.23
C LYS A 84 14.03 16.49 0.78
N ASN A 85 14.86 17.16 1.56
CA ASN A 85 15.62 16.52 2.63
C ASN A 85 14.68 15.89 3.67
N GLU A 86 13.67 16.61 4.14
CA GLU A 86 12.72 16.06 5.10
C GLU A 86 11.92 14.87 4.50
N THR A 87 11.46 14.96 3.26
CA THR A 87 10.76 13.86 2.61
C THR A 87 11.63 12.63 2.39
N ALA A 88 12.95 12.81 2.21
CA ALA A 88 13.91 11.70 2.08
C ALA A 88 14.04 10.85 3.37
N ARG A 89 13.58 11.34 4.52
CA ARG A 89 13.50 10.59 5.78
C ARG A 89 12.34 9.59 5.82
N CYS A 90 11.45 9.60 4.83
CA CYS A 90 10.30 8.71 4.79
C CYS A 90 10.73 7.25 4.75
N LEU A 91 10.28 6.44 5.71
CA LEU A 91 10.56 5.01 5.77
C LEU A 91 9.70 4.18 4.80
N GLU A 92 8.85 4.81 4.02
CA GLU A 92 7.93 4.15 3.06
C GLU A 92 7.18 2.97 3.67
N CYS A 93 6.77 3.08 4.94
CA CYS A 93 6.11 2.02 5.70
C CYS A 93 4.67 1.72 5.23
N GLY A 94 4.15 2.48 4.26
CA GLY A 94 2.86 2.25 3.64
C GLY A 94 2.81 0.98 2.79
N CYS A 95 1.60 0.58 2.39
CA CYS A 95 1.42 -0.56 1.50
C CYS A 95 1.53 -0.14 0.03
N GLY A 96 2.38 -0.84 -0.75
CA GLY A 96 2.52 -0.61 -2.20
C GLY A 96 1.28 -0.97 -3.00
N ALA A 97 0.43 -1.87 -2.49
CA ALA A 97 -0.78 -2.35 -3.15
C ALA A 97 -2.08 -1.69 -2.64
N VAL A 98 -2.02 -0.50 -2.06
CA VAL A 98 -3.17 0.18 -1.44
C VAL A 98 -4.38 0.33 -2.38
N TYR A 99 -4.14 0.43 -3.69
CA TYR A 99 -5.17 0.60 -4.73
C TYR A 99 -5.59 -0.71 -5.40
N THR A 100 -4.85 -1.79 -5.20
CA THR A 100 -5.03 -3.07 -5.93
C THR A 100 -5.28 -4.25 -5.00
N CYS A 101 -5.46 -4.02 -3.70
CA CYS A 101 -5.66 -5.05 -2.70
C CYS A 101 -7.10 -5.56 -2.70
N ASP A 102 -7.34 -6.76 -3.22
CA ASP A 102 -8.65 -7.42 -3.21
C ASP A 102 -9.12 -7.69 -1.77
N LEU A 103 -8.19 -8.04 -0.86
CA LEU A 103 -8.53 -8.28 0.54
C LEU A 103 -9.11 -7.02 1.20
N LYS A 104 -8.49 -5.85 0.98
CA LYS A 104 -9.01 -4.57 1.48
C LYS A 104 -10.41 -4.28 0.96
N LYS A 105 -10.62 -4.49 -0.34
CA LYS A 105 -11.91 -4.30 -1.00
C LYS A 105 -12.98 -5.18 -0.36
N HIS A 106 -12.76 -6.49 -0.32
CA HIS A 106 -13.75 -7.42 0.24
C HIS A 106 -13.93 -7.26 1.76
N ALA A 107 -12.86 -6.92 2.50
CA ALA A 107 -12.98 -6.61 3.92
C ALA A 107 -13.86 -5.37 4.17
N THR A 108 -13.82 -4.37 3.29
CA THR A 108 -14.74 -3.22 3.33
C THR A 108 -16.18 -3.65 3.01
N GLU A 109 -16.40 -4.35 1.92
CA GLU A 109 -17.72 -4.83 1.49
C GLU A 109 -18.43 -5.68 2.56
N TYR A 110 -17.68 -6.53 3.27
CA TYR A 110 -18.20 -7.40 4.32
C TYR A 110 -18.10 -6.79 5.72
N ASN A 111 -17.70 -5.52 5.85
CA ASN A 111 -17.50 -4.83 7.12
C ASN A 111 -16.66 -5.65 8.12
N ALA A 112 -15.56 -6.21 7.65
CA ALA A 112 -14.71 -7.09 8.43
C ALA A 112 -14.07 -6.34 9.61
N ASN A 113 -14.04 -6.98 10.77
CA ASN A 113 -13.39 -6.46 11.97
C ASN A 113 -12.20 -7.36 12.33
N GLN A 114 -10.98 -6.85 12.12
CA GLN A 114 -9.75 -7.60 12.43
C GLN A 114 -9.56 -7.93 13.91
N MET A 115 -10.25 -7.21 14.80
CA MET A 115 -10.19 -7.42 16.26
C MET A 115 -11.24 -8.44 16.76
N HIS A 116 -12.07 -8.97 15.87
CA HIS A 116 -13.12 -9.92 16.24
C HIS A 116 -12.56 -11.23 16.81
N TYR A 117 -11.45 -11.70 16.25
CA TYR A 117 -10.72 -12.86 16.74
C TYR A 117 -9.32 -12.42 17.19
N ALA A 118 -9.07 -12.47 18.50
CA ALA A 118 -7.72 -12.35 19.03
C ALA A 118 -7.00 -13.70 18.94
N GLY A 119 -5.71 -13.70 18.63
CA GLY A 119 -4.92 -14.93 18.53
C GLY A 119 -3.46 -14.66 18.25
N SER A 120 -2.70 -15.74 18.09
CA SER A 120 -1.29 -15.64 17.70
C SER A 120 -1.19 -15.19 16.24
N PHE A 121 -0.26 -14.29 15.98
CA PHE A 121 0.11 -13.86 14.63
C PHE A 121 1.62 -14.03 14.43
N LYS A 122 2.05 -14.03 13.18
CA LYS A 122 3.44 -14.15 12.82
C LYS A 122 4.01 -12.80 12.47
N GLU A 123 5.28 -12.61 12.78
CA GLU A 123 6.04 -11.46 12.34
C GLU A 123 7.14 -11.89 11.39
N TYR A 124 7.11 -11.34 10.18
CA TYR A 124 8.13 -11.57 9.17
C TYR A 124 8.83 -10.25 8.84
N LYS A 125 10.12 -10.35 8.58
CA LYS A 125 10.85 -9.23 7.96
C LYS A 125 10.43 -9.12 6.50
N THR A 126 10.21 -7.90 6.05
CA THR A 126 9.95 -7.63 4.63
C THR A 126 11.24 -7.87 3.84
N ASP A 127 11.15 -8.64 2.78
CA ASP A 127 12.29 -8.92 1.89
C ASP A 127 12.33 -7.90 0.75
N PHE A 128 13.39 -7.11 0.73
CA PHE A 128 13.72 -6.10 -0.29
C PHE A 128 14.92 -6.53 -1.15
N SER A 129 15.34 -7.77 -1.08
CA SER A 129 16.56 -8.24 -1.76
C SER A 129 16.42 -8.26 -3.29
N HIS A 130 15.18 -8.31 -3.81
CA HIS A 130 14.92 -8.19 -5.24
C HIS A 130 14.79 -6.72 -5.67
N PRO A 131 15.40 -6.28 -6.78
CA PRO A 131 15.38 -4.87 -7.19
C PRO A 131 14.00 -4.32 -7.53
N TYR A 132 13.07 -5.16 -7.99
CA TYR A 132 11.76 -4.74 -8.48
C TYR A 132 10.58 -5.30 -7.68
N ILE A 133 10.80 -6.27 -6.80
CA ILE A 133 9.73 -6.98 -6.08
C ILE A 133 10.03 -6.94 -4.58
N GLU A 134 9.06 -6.47 -3.82
CA GLU A 134 9.02 -6.52 -2.36
C GLU A 134 8.15 -7.71 -1.92
N ILE A 135 8.64 -8.52 -0.97
CA ILE A 135 7.89 -9.64 -0.38
C ILE A 135 7.63 -9.34 1.09
N ASP A 136 6.36 -9.12 1.44
CA ASP A 136 5.91 -8.90 2.81
C ASP A 136 4.96 -10.01 3.25
N ASN A 137 5.51 -11.06 3.85
CA ASN A 137 4.72 -12.19 4.30
C ASN A 137 3.73 -11.86 5.43
N ASN A 138 3.85 -10.70 6.09
CA ASN A 138 2.85 -10.23 7.06
C ASN A 138 1.47 -9.97 6.42
N LYS A 139 1.43 -9.76 5.11
CA LYS A 139 0.21 -9.54 4.33
C LYS A 139 -0.26 -10.79 3.58
N CYS A 140 0.52 -11.90 3.67
CA CYS A 140 0.26 -13.11 2.91
C CYS A 140 -0.86 -13.94 3.53
N ILE A 141 -1.87 -14.30 2.72
CA ILE A 141 -2.96 -15.21 3.10
C ILE A 141 -2.70 -16.66 2.66
N LEU A 142 -1.49 -16.99 2.22
CA LEU A 142 -1.08 -18.33 1.78
C LEU A 142 -1.95 -18.92 0.65
N CYS A 143 -2.51 -18.10 -0.22
CA CYS A 143 -3.36 -18.54 -1.32
C CYS A 143 -2.60 -19.29 -2.44
N GLY A 144 -1.28 -19.19 -2.49
CA GLY A 144 -0.40 -19.88 -3.44
C GLY A 144 -0.48 -19.39 -4.90
N ARG A 145 -1.24 -18.33 -5.21
CA ARG A 145 -1.39 -17.84 -6.59
C ARG A 145 -0.05 -17.44 -7.21
N CYS A 146 0.81 -16.73 -6.44
CA CYS A 146 2.15 -16.33 -6.89
C CYS A 146 3.05 -17.54 -7.21
N ILE A 147 2.96 -18.61 -6.43
CA ILE A 147 3.71 -19.85 -6.66
C ILE A 147 3.23 -20.54 -7.94
N ARG A 148 1.89 -20.73 -8.07
CA ARG A 148 1.32 -21.41 -9.25
C ARG A 148 1.60 -20.64 -10.53
N ILE A 149 1.42 -19.33 -10.55
CA ILE A 149 1.68 -18.54 -11.77
C ILE A 149 3.17 -18.57 -12.15
N CYS A 150 4.07 -18.51 -11.17
CA CYS A 150 5.51 -18.62 -11.39
C CYS A 150 5.90 -19.99 -11.95
N LYS A 151 5.26 -21.07 -11.46
CA LYS A 151 5.53 -22.44 -11.90
C LYS A 151 4.82 -22.79 -13.22
N GLU A 152 3.50 -22.59 -13.28
CA GLU A 152 2.65 -23.13 -14.33
C GLU A 152 2.59 -22.27 -15.59
N VAL A 153 2.77 -20.96 -15.44
CA VAL A 153 2.68 -20.01 -16.56
C VAL A 153 4.06 -19.50 -16.96
N VAL A 154 4.88 -19.04 -16.00
CA VAL A 154 6.21 -18.49 -16.27
C VAL A 154 7.26 -19.61 -16.44
N GLY A 155 7.12 -20.73 -15.72
CA GLY A 155 8.08 -21.82 -15.73
C GLY A 155 9.36 -21.58 -14.93
N ALA A 156 9.46 -20.47 -14.20
CA ALA A 156 10.66 -20.12 -13.45
C ALA A 156 10.79 -20.85 -12.11
N GLU A 157 9.69 -21.27 -11.50
CA GLU A 157 9.64 -21.97 -10.20
C GLU A 157 10.47 -21.28 -9.09
N ALA A 158 10.55 -19.94 -9.13
CA ALA A 158 11.40 -19.17 -8.22
C ALA A 158 10.82 -19.07 -6.79
N LEU A 159 9.53 -19.34 -6.61
CA LEU A 159 8.81 -19.20 -5.34
C LEU A 159 8.22 -20.53 -4.91
N GLY A 160 8.21 -20.76 -3.58
CA GLY A 160 7.58 -21.93 -2.98
C GLY A 160 7.01 -21.63 -1.60
N PHE A 161 6.28 -22.58 -1.02
CA PHE A 161 5.98 -22.56 0.40
C PHE A 161 7.20 -23.09 1.16
N VAL A 162 7.62 -22.31 2.14
CA VAL A 162 8.70 -22.66 3.08
C VAL A 162 8.07 -22.97 4.43
N ASN A 163 8.62 -23.96 5.15
CA ASN A 163 8.07 -24.52 6.39
C ASN A 163 6.68 -25.16 6.24
N ARG A 164 6.08 -25.52 7.37
CA ARG A 164 4.75 -26.17 7.44
C ARG A 164 3.89 -25.60 8.57
N GLY A 165 2.58 -25.82 8.45
CA GLY A 165 1.60 -25.44 9.46
C GLY A 165 1.60 -23.94 9.71
N PHE A 166 1.61 -23.57 10.97
CA PHE A 166 1.57 -22.18 11.37
C PHE A 166 2.78 -21.39 10.85
N GLU A 167 3.97 -21.99 10.74
CA GLU A 167 5.20 -21.34 10.29
C GLU A 167 5.35 -21.26 8.75
N THR A 168 4.33 -21.62 7.98
CA THR A 168 4.37 -21.55 6.52
C THR A 168 4.43 -20.11 6.02
N PHE A 169 5.31 -19.83 5.06
CA PHE A 169 5.39 -18.56 4.35
C PHE A 169 5.85 -18.77 2.90
N VAL A 170 5.78 -17.72 2.09
CA VAL A 170 6.19 -17.75 0.68
C VAL A 170 7.57 -17.12 0.54
N ALA A 171 8.51 -17.87 0.00
CA ALA A 171 9.86 -17.38 -0.29
C ALA A 171 10.52 -18.23 -1.38
N PRO A 172 11.66 -17.80 -1.93
CA PRO A 172 12.57 -18.67 -2.67
C PRO A 172 13.12 -19.80 -1.81
N ALA A 173 13.57 -20.88 -2.43
CA ALA A 173 14.19 -21.99 -1.75
C ALA A 173 15.45 -21.56 -0.97
N MET A 174 15.71 -22.20 0.18
CA MET A 174 16.93 -22.05 0.98
C MET A 174 17.24 -20.62 1.44
N GLY A 175 16.25 -19.73 1.53
CA GLY A 175 16.46 -18.33 1.95
C GLY A 175 17.27 -17.49 0.95
N MET A 176 17.36 -17.93 -0.28
CA MET A 176 17.99 -17.15 -1.36
C MET A 176 17.18 -15.88 -1.64
N SER A 177 17.85 -14.86 -2.18
CA SER A 177 17.12 -13.75 -2.79
C SER A 177 16.38 -14.23 -4.05
N PRO A 178 15.18 -13.71 -4.37
CA PRO A 178 14.51 -14.03 -5.63
C PRO A 178 15.41 -13.79 -6.86
N LYS A 179 16.26 -12.77 -6.84
CA LYS A 179 17.22 -12.46 -7.92
C LYS A 179 18.29 -13.56 -8.14
N ASP A 180 18.59 -14.35 -7.11
CA ASP A 180 19.60 -15.41 -7.16
C ASP A 180 18.97 -16.76 -7.56
N THR A 181 17.71 -16.75 -7.94
CA THR A 181 16.94 -17.90 -8.47
C THR A 181 16.75 -17.76 -9.97
N LYS A 182 15.89 -18.60 -10.56
CA LYS A 182 15.45 -18.47 -11.95
C LYS A 182 14.42 -17.35 -12.17
N CYS A 183 14.29 -16.41 -11.26
CA CYS A 183 13.32 -15.30 -11.37
C CYS A 183 13.69 -14.40 -12.56
N GLU A 184 12.76 -14.25 -13.48
CA GLU A 184 12.90 -13.40 -14.68
C GLU A 184 12.45 -11.96 -14.46
N SER A 185 12.11 -11.58 -13.21
CA SER A 185 11.59 -10.24 -12.87
C SER A 185 10.31 -9.85 -13.65
N CYS A 186 9.52 -10.81 -14.08
CA CYS A 186 8.36 -10.60 -14.95
C CYS A 186 7.15 -9.92 -14.25
N GLY A 187 7.13 -9.83 -12.90
CA GLY A 187 6.06 -9.17 -12.14
C GLY A 187 4.74 -9.95 -12.05
N MET A 188 4.61 -11.15 -12.64
CA MET A 188 3.36 -11.92 -12.60
C MET A 188 2.91 -12.29 -11.20
N CYS A 189 3.84 -12.52 -10.27
CA CYS A 189 3.54 -12.76 -8.86
C CYS A 189 2.94 -11.53 -8.18
N VAL A 190 3.35 -10.33 -8.56
CA VAL A 190 2.83 -9.06 -8.07
C VAL A 190 1.41 -8.85 -8.59
N SER A 191 1.19 -8.96 -9.90
CA SER A 191 -0.12 -8.71 -10.52
C SER A 191 -1.20 -9.68 -10.07
N THR A 192 -0.83 -10.92 -9.68
CA THR A 192 -1.79 -11.94 -9.21
C THR A 192 -2.03 -11.91 -7.70
N CYS A 193 -1.22 -11.17 -6.92
CA CYS A 193 -1.34 -11.14 -5.46
C CYS A 193 -2.59 -10.37 -5.01
N PRO A 194 -3.49 -11.00 -4.24
CA PRO A 194 -4.74 -10.36 -3.82
C PRO A 194 -4.58 -9.46 -2.58
N THR A 195 -3.40 -9.42 -1.94
CA THR A 195 -3.20 -8.75 -0.66
C THR A 195 -2.05 -7.77 -0.63
N GLY A 196 -1.26 -7.68 -1.69
CA GLY A 196 -0.03 -6.88 -1.72
C GLY A 196 1.11 -7.47 -0.87
N ALA A 197 1.07 -8.75 -0.55
CA ALA A 197 2.22 -9.47 0.01
C ALA A 197 3.38 -9.52 -0.99
N MET A 198 3.06 -9.60 -2.28
CA MET A 198 3.96 -9.34 -3.39
C MET A 198 3.62 -7.98 -3.94
N SER A 199 4.53 -7.03 -3.89
CA SER A 199 4.33 -5.68 -4.43
C SER A 199 5.56 -5.20 -5.18
N GLU A 200 5.37 -4.16 -5.98
CA GLU A 200 6.49 -3.52 -6.67
C GLU A 200 7.38 -2.79 -5.66
N ASN A 201 8.68 -3.01 -5.74
CA ASN A 201 9.68 -2.24 -5.00
C ASN A 201 9.86 -0.88 -5.70
N LYS A 202 8.92 0.03 -5.48
CA LYS A 202 8.92 1.39 -6.05
C LYS A 202 9.87 2.30 -5.30
N LEU A 203 10.33 3.36 -5.99
CA LEU A 203 11.15 4.42 -5.40
C LEU A 203 10.40 5.16 -4.28
N PHE A 204 9.07 5.17 -4.34
CA PHE A 204 8.21 5.74 -3.31
C PHE A 204 6.87 5.01 -3.25
N LYS A 205 6.25 5.00 -2.08
CA LYS A 205 4.88 4.50 -1.89
C LYS A 205 3.92 5.69 -1.80
N PRO A 206 2.92 5.77 -2.69
CA PRO A 206 2.09 6.99 -2.79
C PRO A 206 1.19 7.24 -1.57
N GLY A 207 1.07 6.28 -0.66
CA GLY A 207 0.16 6.38 0.47
C GLY A 207 -1.32 6.38 0.06
N PRO A 208 -2.25 6.69 0.97
CA PRO A 208 -3.69 6.65 0.72
C PRO A 208 -4.18 7.91 -0.02
N VAL A 209 -3.67 8.16 -1.21
CA VAL A 209 -4.08 9.27 -2.08
C VAL A 209 -5.29 8.83 -2.90
N LYS A 210 -6.30 9.68 -2.99
CA LYS A 210 -7.45 9.43 -3.88
C LYS A 210 -7.00 9.61 -5.33
N THR A 211 -7.00 8.52 -6.10
CA THR A 211 -6.61 8.52 -7.52
C THR A 211 -7.82 8.42 -8.43
N GLU A 212 -7.66 8.88 -9.65
CA GLU A 212 -8.55 8.63 -10.78
C GLU A 212 -7.94 7.53 -11.65
N SER A 213 -8.75 6.82 -12.42
CA SER A 213 -8.25 5.82 -13.35
C SER A 213 -8.84 5.98 -14.73
N PHE A 214 -8.06 5.68 -15.77
CA PHE A 214 -8.53 5.58 -17.14
C PHE A 214 -7.92 4.35 -17.82
N LYS A 215 -8.61 3.86 -18.84
CA LYS A 215 -8.18 2.73 -19.63
C LYS A 215 -7.45 3.18 -20.89
N THR A 216 -6.41 2.44 -21.25
CA THR A 216 -5.65 2.67 -22.48
C THR A 216 -5.17 1.34 -23.06
N ILE A 217 -4.58 1.39 -24.25
CA ILE A 217 -4.01 0.23 -24.92
C ILE A 217 -2.52 0.22 -24.74
N CYS A 218 -1.95 -0.95 -24.38
CA CYS A 218 -0.53 -1.17 -24.35
C CYS A 218 0.06 -1.08 -25.76
N ASN A 219 1.10 -0.29 -25.94
CA ASN A 219 1.75 -0.07 -27.24
C ASN A 219 3.08 -0.85 -27.39
N TYR A 220 3.37 -1.79 -26.48
CA TYR A 220 4.68 -2.45 -26.45
C TYR A 220 4.85 -3.50 -27.56
N CYS A 221 4.08 -4.59 -27.54
CA CYS A 221 4.26 -5.72 -28.47
C CYS A 221 3.16 -5.82 -29.55
N SER A 222 2.34 -4.79 -29.72
CA SER A 222 1.23 -4.70 -30.70
C SER A 222 0.07 -5.69 -30.50
N VAL A 223 0.05 -6.46 -29.41
CA VAL A 223 -1.09 -7.36 -29.07
C VAL A 223 -2.33 -6.55 -28.71
N GLY A 224 -2.16 -5.32 -28.22
CA GLY A 224 -3.28 -4.44 -27.89
C GLY A 224 -3.95 -4.72 -26.53
N CYS A 225 -3.19 -5.23 -25.57
CA CYS A 225 -3.70 -5.45 -24.22
C CYS A 225 -4.20 -4.15 -23.60
N GLU A 226 -5.36 -4.20 -22.92
CA GLU A 226 -5.91 -3.09 -22.21
C GLU A 226 -5.22 -2.90 -20.85
N LEU A 227 -4.84 -1.66 -20.56
CA LEU A 227 -4.22 -1.25 -19.29
C LEU A 227 -5.13 -0.27 -18.57
N GLU A 228 -5.14 -0.31 -17.24
CA GLU A 228 -5.73 0.69 -16.37
C GLU A 228 -4.62 1.50 -15.71
N ILE A 229 -4.62 2.81 -15.96
CA ILE A 229 -3.64 3.76 -15.41
C ILE A 229 -4.28 4.52 -14.27
N GLN A 230 -3.66 4.49 -13.11
CA GLN A 230 -4.06 5.24 -11.93
C GLN A 230 -3.22 6.51 -11.83
N HIS A 231 -3.88 7.67 -11.79
CA HIS A 231 -3.21 8.96 -11.78
C HIS A 231 -3.89 9.97 -10.87
N ARG A 232 -3.18 11.05 -10.58
CA ARG A 232 -3.70 12.26 -9.95
C ARG A 232 -2.83 13.44 -10.32
N GLY A 233 -3.44 14.55 -10.76
CA GLY A 233 -2.72 15.78 -11.06
C GLY A 233 -1.62 15.61 -12.11
N GLY A 234 -1.82 14.74 -13.13
CA GLY A 234 -0.81 14.44 -14.14
C GLY A 234 0.28 13.45 -13.69
N PHE A 235 0.25 12.97 -12.45
CA PHE A 235 1.21 12.01 -11.92
C PHE A 235 0.65 10.59 -11.97
N VAL A 236 1.39 9.63 -12.54
CA VAL A 236 1.02 8.22 -12.62
C VAL A 236 1.51 7.50 -11.37
N TYR A 237 0.56 6.91 -10.63
CA TYR A 237 0.83 6.15 -9.42
C TYR A 237 0.96 4.65 -9.65
N GLY A 238 0.28 4.14 -10.65
CA GLY A 238 0.31 2.72 -10.97
C GLY A 238 -0.28 2.42 -12.34
N VAL A 239 0.14 1.30 -12.89
CA VAL A 239 -0.40 0.72 -14.12
C VAL A 239 -0.65 -0.75 -13.85
N LYS A 240 -1.82 -1.24 -14.20
CA LYS A 240 -2.16 -2.66 -14.08
C LYS A 240 -2.85 -3.16 -15.35
N GLY A 241 -2.82 -4.47 -15.57
CA GLY A 241 -3.65 -5.09 -16.61
C GLY A 241 -5.12 -4.85 -16.31
N SER A 242 -5.89 -4.49 -17.32
CA SER A 242 -7.34 -4.39 -17.24
C SER A 242 -7.99 -5.63 -17.86
N LYS A 243 -9.21 -5.96 -17.45
CA LYS A 243 -10.01 -7.01 -18.09
C LYS A 243 -10.62 -6.47 -19.37
N GLY A 244 -9.84 -6.51 -20.45
CA GLY A 244 -10.24 -6.12 -21.78
C GLY A 244 -10.62 -7.30 -22.67
N GLN A 245 -10.84 -7.03 -23.96
CA GLN A 245 -11.15 -8.07 -24.95
C GLN A 245 -9.94 -8.97 -25.25
N VAL A 246 -8.72 -8.43 -25.14
CA VAL A 246 -7.46 -9.10 -25.51
C VAL A 246 -6.83 -9.79 -24.30
N ASN A 247 -6.89 -9.17 -23.14
CA ASN A 247 -6.30 -9.68 -21.90
C ASN A 247 -7.33 -9.79 -20.79
N GLN A 248 -7.09 -10.71 -19.84
CA GLN A 248 -8.00 -10.97 -18.72
C GLN A 248 -7.57 -10.27 -17.41
N GLY A 249 -6.67 -9.32 -17.48
CA GLY A 249 -6.11 -8.58 -16.35
C GLY A 249 -4.70 -8.97 -16.00
#